data_7bd69f259c99687539bafd91ec301a01
#
_entry.id   7bd69f259c99687539bafd91ec301a01
#
_cell.length_a   1.000
_cell.length_b   1.000
_cell.length_c   1.000
_cell.angle_alpha   90.00
_cell.angle_beta   90.00
_cell.angle_gamma   90.00
#
_symmetry.space_group_name_H-M   'P 1'
#
loop_
_entity.id
_entity.type
_entity.pdbx_description
1 polymer ?
#
loop_
_entity_poly.entity_id
_entity_poly.type
_entity_poly.pdbx_seq_one_letter_code
_entity_poly.pdbx_strand_id
1 'polypeptide(L)'
;LSIRRQRQMCIRDSNTAHVEYETDKRHYAHVDCPGHADYVKNMITGAAQMDGAILVVSAADGPMPQTREHILLSRQVGVPYIVVFMNKTDQVDDPELLELVEMEIRDLLNEYEFPGDDTPIIKGSAYLALTSTSKDPNAPEYKCIHELMDAVDEYIPTPDRKADQPFLMP
;
A
#
# COMPACT_ATOMS: atom_id res chain seq x y z
N LEU A 1 17.15 9.66 29.34
CA LEU A 1 16.78 9.24 27.98
C LEU A 1 17.11 10.38 27.04
N SER A 2 18.13 10.18 26.24
CA SER A 2 18.81 11.27 25.55
C SER A 2 17.94 11.85 24.43
N ILE A 3 18.05 13.17 24.26
CA ILE A 3 17.53 13.96 23.15
C ILE A 3 17.80 13.30 21.77
N ARG A 4 18.87 12.51 21.65
CA ARG A 4 19.19 11.71 20.47
C ARG A 4 18.16 10.61 20.18
N ARG A 5 17.60 9.94 21.20
CA ARG A 5 16.55 8.92 21.03
C ARG A 5 15.19 9.53 20.66
N GLN A 6 14.90 10.70 21.22
CA GLN A 6 13.68 11.44 20.84
C GLN A 6 13.78 12.01 19.41
N ARG A 7 14.96 12.53 19.00
CA ARG A 7 15.16 12.95 17.61
C ARG A 7 15.11 11.78 16.62
N GLN A 8 15.63 10.62 16.97
CA GLN A 8 15.51 9.43 16.11
C GLN A 8 14.08 8.89 16.04
N MET A 9 13.30 8.97 17.12
CA MET A 9 11.88 8.64 17.11
C MET A 9 11.08 9.63 16.24
N CYS A 10 11.23 10.93 16.45
CA CYS A 10 10.57 11.94 15.61
C CYS A 10 10.97 11.89 14.13
N ILE A 11 12.21 11.56 13.81
CA ILE A 11 12.66 11.40 12.42
C ILE A 11 12.11 10.10 11.83
N ARG A 12 11.91 9.05 12.62
CA ARG A 12 11.33 7.78 12.18
C ARG A 12 9.82 7.89 11.91
N ASP A 13 9.13 8.69 12.71
CA ASP A 13 7.67 8.85 12.60
C ASP A 13 7.27 9.90 11.56
N SER A 14 8.20 10.74 11.09
CA SER A 14 7.95 11.84 10.16
C SER A 14 8.60 11.67 8.78
N ASN A 15 9.36 10.61 8.55
CA ASN A 15 10.04 10.38 7.27
C ASN A 15 9.36 9.26 6.48
N THR A 16 9.03 9.56 5.23
CA THR A 16 8.72 8.53 4.24
C THR A 16 9.93 7.60 4.12
N ALA A 17 9.71 6.31 4.32
CA ALA A 17 10.76 5.32 4.11
C ALA A 17 10.79 4.96 2.61
N HIS A 18 11.98 4.98 2.03
CA HIS A 18 12.22 4.54 0.66
C HIS A 18 12.88 3.18 0.70
N VAL A 19 12.27 2.20 0.06
CA VAL A 19 12.78 0.83 -0.06
C VAL A 19 12.77 0.44 -1.53
N GLU A 20 13.87 -0.13 -2.00
CA GLU A 20 13.96 -0.68 -3.34
C GLU A 20 13.95 -2.20 -3.28
N TYR A 21 13.20 -2.82 -4.17
CA TYR A 21 13.15 -4.28 -4.32
C TYR A 21 12.79 -4.66 -5.77
N GLU A 22 13.00 -5.91 -6.08
CA GLU A 22 12.77 -6.46 -7.43
C GLU A 22 11.88 -7.67 -7.38
N THR A 23 11.01 -7.79 -8.38
CA THR A 23 10.37 -9.05 -8.77
C THR A 23 11.06 -9.58 -10.01
N ASP A 24 10.68 -10.78 -10.46
CA ASP A 24 11.20 -11.34 -11.71
C ASP A 24 10.84 -10.47 -12.94
N LYS A 25 9.81 -9.61 -12.80
CA LYS A 25 9.28 -8.78 -13.88
C LYS A 25 9.76 -7.33 -13.82
N ARG A 26 9.96 -6.77 -12.60
CA ARG A 26 10.17 -5.32 -12.42
C ARG A 26 11.05 -4.98 -11.22
N HIS A 27 11.66 -3.80 -11.32
CA HIS A 27 12.28 -3.09 -10.19
C HIS A 27 11.32 -2.05 -9.64
N TYR A 28 11.17 -2.00 -8.32
CA TYR A 28 10.28 -1.11 -7.59
C TYR A 28 11.02 -0.16 -6.66
N ALA A 29 10.65 1.11 -6.71
CA ALA A 29 10.93 2.06 -5.65
C ALA A 29 9.66 2.23 -4.82
N HIS A 30 9.66 1.70 -3.62
CA HIS A 30 8.54 1.73 -2.68
C HIS A 30 8.71 2.90 -1.71
N VAL A 31 7.67 3.69 -1.57
CA VAL A 31 7.61 4.80 -0.61
C VAL A 31 6.55 4.47 0.44
N ASP A 32 6.99 4.24 1.67
CA ASP A 32 6.09 4.02 2.79
C ASP A 32 5.66 5.38 3.37
N CYS A 33 4.35 5.64 3.33
CA CYS A 33 3.76 6.87 3.84
C CYS A 33 3.07 6.60 5.18
N PRO A 34 3.42 7.36 6.25
CA PRO A 34 2.72 7.24 7.52
C PRO A 34 1.22 7.54 7.37
N GLY A 35 0.39 6.68 7.97
CA GLY A 35 -1.07 6.78 7.85
C GLY A 35 -1.73 7.87 8.71
N HIS A 36 -0.98 8.72 9.41
CA HIS A 36 -1.54 9.71 10.33
C HIS A 36 -1.84 11.04 9.63
N ALA A 37 -2.95 11.71 9.98
CA ALA A 37 -3.44 12.95 9.35
C ALA A 37 -2.39 14.08 9.27
N ASP A 38 -1.45 14.13 10.21
CA ASP A 38 -0.38 15.14 10.21
C ASP A 38 0.63 14.98 9.06
N TYR A 39 0.64 13.84 8.37
CA TYR A 39 1.60 13.51 7.30
C TYR A 39 1.06 13.63 5.89
N VAL A 40 -0.18 14.09 5.73
CA VAL A 40 -0.85 14.35 4.45
C VAL A 40 0.03 15.18 3.49
N LYS A 41 0.76 16.17 4.02
CA LYS A 41 1.67 17.02 3.23
C LYS A 41 2.82 16.22 2.60
N ASN A 42 3.38 15.26 3.36
CA ASN A 42 4.47 14.41 2.86
C ASN A 42 3.96 13.42 1.81
N MET A 43 2.73 12.92 1.98
CA MET A 43 2.05 12.09 1.01
C MET A 43 1.82 12.84 -0.31
N ILE A 44 1.36 14.08 -0.27
CA ILE A 44 1.17 14.91 -1.47
C ILE A 44 2.50 15.11 -2.23
N THR A 45 3.58 15.36 -1.52
CA THR A 45 4.89 15.60 -2.14
C THR A 45 5.49 14.32 -2.74
N GLY A 46 5.31 13.18 -2.06
CA GLY A 46 5.80 11.86 -2.53
C GLY A 46 4.92 11.24 -3.62
N ALA A 47 3.61 11.38 -3.50
CA ALA A 47 2.64 10.72 -4.38
C ALA A 47 2.58 11.32 -5.80
N ALA A 48 3.05 12.57 -5.99
CA ALA A 48 3.10 13.21 -7.31
C ALA A 48 3.96 12.47 -8.37
N GLN A 49 4.70 11.44 -7.95
CA GLN A 49 5.58 10.64 -8.84
C GLN A 49 5.26 9.15 -8.78
N MET A 50 4.11 8.76 -8.20
CA MET A 50 3.75 7.35 -8.04
C MET A 50 2.98 6.83 -9.24
N ASP A 51 3.40 5.66 -9.73
CA ASP A 51 2.73 4.94 -10.81
C ASP A 51 1.54 4.10 -10.30
N GLY A 52 1.48 3.86 -9.00
CA GLY A 52 0.39 3.17 -8.32
C GLY A 52 0.53 3.23 -6.81
N ALA A 53 -0.49 2.78 -6.09
CA ALA A 53 -0.49 2.72 -4.63
C ALA A 53 -0.98 1.37 -4.10
N ILE A 54 -0.45 0.96 -2.96
CA ILE A 54 -0.96 -0.16 -2.18
C ILE A 54 -1.71 0.43 -0.98
N LEU A 55 -3.02 0.23 -0.94
CA LEU A 55 -3.86 0.64 0.18
C LEU A 55 -3.94 -0.50 1.20
N VAL A 56 -3.43 -0.27 2.39
CA VAL A 56 -3.48 -1.26 3.48
C VAL A 56 -4.67 -0.96 4.38
N VAL A 57 -5.58 -1.93 4.52
CA VAL A 57 -6.78 -1.83 5.36
C VAL A 57 -6.79 -2.98 6.37
N SER A 58 -7.19 -2.70 7.61
CA SER A 58 -7.36 -3.75 8.63
C SER A 58 -8.66 -4.52 8.38
N ALA A 59 -8.58 -5.84 8.29
CA ALA A 59 -9.76 -6.69 8.16
C ALA A 59 -10.64 -6.66 9.42
N ALA A 60 -10.04 -6.45 10.59
CA ALA A 60 -10.75 -6.44 11.86
C ALA A 60 -11.51 -5.12 12.10
N ASP A 61 -10.96 -4.00 11.62
CA ASP A 61 -11.52 -2.67 11.87
C ASP A 61 -12.33 -2.14 10.67
N GLY A 62 -12.14 -2.72 9.48
CA GLY A 62 -12.70 -2.22 8.22
C GLY A 62 -12.10 -0.88 7.76
N PRO A 63 -12.69 -0.24 6.75
CA PRO A 63 -12.24 1.05 6.27
C PRO A 63 -12.56 2.16 7.27
N MET A 64 -11.51 2.74 7.84
CA MET A 64 -11.59 3.84 8.80
C MET A 64 -11.68 5.22 8.09
N PRO A 65 -12.01 6.32 8.80
CA PRO A 65 -12.01 7.66 8.22
C PRO A 65 -10.68 8.03 7.53
N GLN A 66 -9.55 7.60 8.08
CA GLN A 66 -8.23 7.79 7.48
C GLN A 66 -8.08 7.07 6.14
N THR A 67 -8.69 5.90 5.98
CA THR A 67 -8.71 5.16 4.70
C THR A 67 -9.37 6.00 3.61
N ARG A 68 -10.50 6.65 3.92
CA ARG A 68 -11.19 7.58 3.01
C ARG A 68 -10.31 8.75 2.61
N GLU A 69 -9.62 9.35 3.57
CA GLU A 69 -8.69 10.46 3.32
C GLU A 69 -7.54 10.04 2.39
N HIS A 70 -6.98 8.85 2.60
CA HIS A 70 -5.89 8.33 1.76
C HIS A 70 -6.34 8.06 0.32
N ILE A 71 -7.54 7.49 0.11
CA ILE A 71 -8.09 7.27 -1.23
C ILE A 71 -8.36 8.61 -1.92
N LEU A 72 -8.99 9.55 -1.22
CA LEU A 72 -9.23 10.90 -1.74
C LEU A 72 -7.94 11.60 -2.15
N LEU A 73 -6.92 11.54 -1.30
CA LEU A 73 -5.61 12.14 -1.59
C LEU A 73 -4.93 11.47 -2.78
N SER A 74 -4.96 10.14 -2.85
CA SER A 74 -4.42 9.40 -3.99
C SER A 74 -5.07 9.84 -5.29
N ARG A 75 -6.38 10.07 -5.26
CA ARG A 75 -7.11 10.60 -6.42
C ARG A 75 -6.70 12.04 -6.78
N GLN A 76 -6.60 12.93 -5.78
CA GLN A 76 -6.22 14.33 -5.99
C GLN A 76 -4.80 14.50 -6.52
N VAL A 77 -3.89 13.65 -6.10
CA VAL A 77 -2.49 13.65 -6.55
C VAL A 77 -2.33 12.98 -7.92
N GLY A 78 -3.36 12.27 -8.38
CA GLY A 78 -3.38 11.64 -9.69
C GLY A 78 -2.72 10.26 -9.73
N VAL A 79 -2.71 9.52 -8.62
CA VAL A 79 -2.32 8.11 -8.62
C VAL A 79 -3.30 7.33 -9.50
N PRO A 80 -2.84 6.66 -10.57
CA PRO A 80 -3.75 6.06 -11.54
C PRO A 80 -4.31 4.70 -11.11
N TYR A 81 -3.58 3.95 -10.29
CA TYR A 81 -3.94 2.58 -9.91
C TYR A 81 -3.80 2.36 -8.41
N ILE A 82 -4.76 1.65 -7.81
CA ILE A 82 -4.72 1.21 -6.42
C ILE A 82 -4.85 -0.32 -6.38
N VAL A 83 -4.01 -0.97 -5.59
CA VAL A 83 -4.15 -2.37 -5.17
C VAL A 83 -4.41 -2.38 -3.68
N VAL A 84 -5.32 -3.22 -3.20
CA VAL A 84 -5.68 -3.27 -1.78
C VAL A 84 -5.08 -4.49 -1.11
N PHE A 85 -4.46 -4.29 0.04
CA PHE A 85 -4.05 -5.36 0.94
C PHE A 85 -4.88 -5.33 2.22
N MET A 86 -5.77 -6.30 2.38
CA MET A 86 -6.58 -6.50 3.58
C MET A 86 -5.75 -7.25 4.61
N ASN A 87 -5.17 -6.51 5.55
CA ASN A 87 -4.25 -7.00 6.57
C ASN A 87 -4.98 -7.47 7.83
N LYS A 88 -4.28 -8.19 8.70
CA LYS A 88 -4.76 -8.72 10.00
C LYS A 88 -5.91 -9.73 9.86
N THR A 89 -5.92 -10.52 8.81
CA THR A 89 -6.95 -11.56 8.63
C THR A 89 -6.85 -12.66 9.71
N ASP A 90 -5.72 -12.77 10.39
CA ASP A 90 -5.50 -13.64 11.56
C ASP A 90 -6.34 -13.25 12.79
N GLN A 91 -6.91 -12.05 12.82
CA GLN A 91 -7.76 -11.55 13.91
C GLN A 91 -9.26 -11.72 13.62
N VAL A 92 -9.62 -12.21 12.45
CA VAL A 92 -11.02 -12.37 12.00
C VAL A 92 -11.28 -13.83 11.68
N ASP A 93 -12.09 -14.47 12.52
CA ASP A 93 -12.45 -15.88 12.36
C ASP A 93 -13.68 -16.05 11.42
N ASP A 94 -14.44 -14.98 11.20
CA ASP A 94 -15.67 -15.02 10.42
C ASP A 94 -15.42 -14.62 8.95
N PRO A 95 -15.58 -15.56 8.00
CA PRO A 95 -15.43 -15.26 6.58
C PRO A 95 -16.47 -14.28 6.04
N GLU A 96 -17.69 -14.24 6.62
CA GLU A 96 -18.74 -13.30 6.18
C GLU A 96 -18.33 -11.85 6.49
N LEU A 97 -17.61 -11.63 7.61
CA LEU A 97 -17.08 -10.32 7.96
C LEU A 97 -16.01 -9.87 6.98
N LEU A 98 -15.15 -10.78 6.51
CA LEU A 98 -14.14 -10.47 5.50
C LEU A 98 -14.77 -10.05 4.16
N GLU A 99 -15.86 -10.71 3.77
CA GLU A 99 -16.60 -10.35 2.55
C GLU A 99 -17.28 -8.99 2.69
N LEU A 100 -17.85 -8.71 3.87
CA LEU A 100 -18.49 -7.42 4.15
C LEU A 100 -17.46 -6.28 4.05
N VAL A 101 -16.31 -6.42 4.69
CA VAL A 101 -15.23 -5.43 4.63
C VAL A 101 -14.72 -5.24 3.19
N GLU A 102 -14.62 -6.33 2.41
CA GLU A 102 -14.26 -6.25 1.00
C GLU A 102 -15.28 -5.43 0.21
N MET A 103 -16.58 -5.67 0.41
CA MET A 103 -17.64 -4.89 -0.25
C MET A 103 -17.56 -3.41 0.11
N GLU A 104 -17.39 -3.08 1.40
CA GLU A 104 -17.23 -1.70 1.84
C GLU A 104 -16.02 -0.99 1.20
N ILE A 105 -14.90 -1.72 1.03
CA ILE A 105 -13.72 -1.17 0.35
C ILE A 105 -14.02 -0.91 -1.13
N ARG A 106 -14.70 -1.83 -1.82
CA ARG A 106 -15.08 -1.67 -3.23
C ARG A 106 -16.02 -0.49 -3.44
N ASP A 107 -17.03 -0.35 -2.59
CA ASP A 107 -17.97 0.76 -2.61
C ASP A 107 -17.24 2.10 -2.38
N LEU A 108 -16.30 2.10 -1.43
CA LEU A 108 -15.50 3.28 -1.14
C LEU A 108 -14.59 3.67 -2.31
N LEU A 109 -13.95 2.71 -2.98
CA LEU A 109 -13.14 2.97 -4.17
C LEU A 109 -13.98 3.54 -5.31
N ASN A 110 -15.18 2.99 -5.53
CA ASN A 110 -16.13 3.48 -6.53
C ASN A 110 -16.62 4.90 -6.21
N GLU A 111 -16.84 5.25 -4.93
CA GLU A 111 -17.19 6.60 -4.49
C GLU A 111 -16.13 7.64 -4.89
N TYR A 112 -14.86 7.27 -4.85
CA TYR A 112 -13.73 8.15 -5.23
C TYR A 112 -13.23 7.96 -6.66
N GLU A 113 -14.06 7.39 -7.53
CA GLU A 113 -13.79 7.22 -8.96
C GLU A 113 -12.58 6.31 -9.28
N PHE A 114 -12.27 5.35 -8.42
CA PHE A 114 -11.43 4.21 -8.76
C PHE A 114 -12.29 3.02 -9.18
N PRO A 115 -11.80 2.13 -10.06
CA PRO A 115 -12.56 0.96 -10.51
C PRO A 115 -12.61 -0.11 -9.40
N GLY A 116 -13.45 0.10 -8.38
CA GLY A 116 -13.52 -0.74 -7.19
C GLY A 116 -13.80 -2.22 -7.50
N ASP A 117 -14.60 -2.50 -8.55
CA ASP A 117 -14.94 -3.87 -8.94
C ASP A 117 -13.76 -4.62 -9.57
N ASP A 118 -12.91 -3.89 -10.32
CA ASP A 118 -11.74 -4.44 -10.99
C ASP A 118 -10.48 -4.39 -10.12
N THR A 119 -10.51 -3.66 -9.02
CA THR A 119 -9.36 -3.49 -8.12
C THR A 119 -9.02 -4.81 -7.42
N PRO A 120 -7.78 -5.30 -7.52
CA PRO A 120 -7.34 -6.48 -6.78
C PRO A 120 -7.34 -6.22 -5.28
N ILE A 121 -8.00 -7.12 -4.52
CA ILE A 121 -8.02 -7.10 -3.05
C ILE A 121 -7.40 -8.40 -2.56
N ILE A 122 -6.23 -8.31 -1.96
CA ILE A 122 -5.47 -9.43 -1.43
C ILE A 122 -5.71 -9.51 0.08
N LYS A 123 -6.07 -10.68 0.58
CA LYS A 123 -6.33 -10.95 1.99
C LYS A 123 -5.12 -11.63 2.62
N GLY A 124 -4.64 -11.14 3.77
CA GLY A 124 -3.50 -11.76 4.42
C GLY A 124 -3.17 -11.18 5.78
N SER A 125 -2.12 -11.71 6.39
CA SER A 125 -1.55 -11.22 7.63
C SER A 125 -0.06 -10.96 7.48
N ALA A 126 0.31 -9.71 7.46
CA ALA A 126 1.72 -9.31 7.47
C ALA A 126 2.43 -9.75 8.76
N TYR A 127 1.69 -9.88 9.87
CA TYR A 127 2.24 -10.33 11.14
C TYR A 127 2.68 -11.79 11.06
N LEU A 128 1.86 -12.67 10.50
CA LEU A 128 2.22 -14.08 10.31
C LEU A 128 3.43 -14.23 9.38
N ALA A 129 3.47 -13.47 8.31
CA ALA A 129 4.61 -13.47 7.41
C ALA A 129 5.90 -12.99 8.10
N LEU A 130 5.83 -11.92 8.92
CA LEU A 130 6.98 -11.35 9.62
C LEU A 130 7.51 -12.25 10.73
N THR A 131 6.62 -12.95 11.45
CA THR A 131 6.96 -13.81 12.60
C THR A 131 7.28 -15.25 12.20
N SER A 132 7.05 -15.59 10.94
CA SER A 132 7.42 -16.93 10.43
C SER A 132 8.92 -17.16 10.55
N THR A 133 9.27 -18.34 11.05
CA THR A 133 10.66 -18.82 11.12
C THR A 133 11.03 -19.68 9.91
N SER A 134 10.10 -19.86 8.96
CA SER A 134 10.34 -20.61 7.75
C SER A 134 11.41 -19.96 6.89
N LYS A 135 12.33 -20.77 6.38
CA LYS A 135 13.33 -20.33 5.38
C LYS A 135 12.89 -20.64 3.96
N ASP A 136 11.73 -21.29 3.80
CA ASP A 136 11.17 -21.60 2.50
C ASP A 136 10.40 -20.36 1.97
N PRO A 137 10.82 -19.74 0.85
CA PRO A 137 10.12 -18.62 0.27
C PRO A 137 8.66 -18.94 -0.12
N ASN A 138 8.35 -20.22 -0.39
CA ASN A 138 7.03 -20.68 -0.78
C ASN A 138 6.16 -21.15 0.40
N ALA A 139 6.57 -20.86 1.64
CA ALA A 139 5.77 -21.20 2.80
C ALA A 139 4.40 -20.49 2.76
N PRO A 140 3.34 -21.13 3.26
CA PRO A 140 1.98 -20.60 3.19
C PRO A 140 1.82 -19.23 3.83
N GLU A 141 2.66 -18.89 4.81
CA GLU A 141 2.66 -17.60 5.48
C GLU A 141 3.08 -16.44 4.57
N TYR A 142 3.91 -16.72 3.53
CA TYR A 142 4.37 -15.71 2.56
C TYR A 142 3.46 -15.63 1.33
N LYS A 143 2.52 -16.55 1.16
CA LYS A 143 1.65 -16.65 -0.01
C LYS A 143 0.92 -15.33 -0.30
N CYS A 144 0.35 -14.68 0.73
CA CYS A 144 -0.35 -13.41 0.58
C CYS A 144 0.57 -12.27 0.10
N ILE A 145 1.86 -12.31 0.43
CA ILE A 145 2.83 -11.33 -0.04
C ILE A 145 3.19 -11.57 -1.52
N HIS A 146 3.35 -12.83 -1.92
CA HIS A 146 3.57 -13.16 -3.33
C HIS A 146 2.34 -12.80 -4.18
N GLU A 147 1.13 -13.13 -3.72
CA GLU A 147 -0.12 -12.74 -4.38
C GLU A 147 -0.26 -11.22 -4.52
N LEU A 148 0.16 -10.45 -3.49
CA LEU A 148 0.18 -9.00 -3.56
C LEU A 148 1.15 -8.50 -4.63
N MET A 149 2.36 -9.06 -4.69
CA MET A 149 3.36 -8.66 -5.68
C MET A 149 2.93 -9.05 -7.10
N ASP A 150 2.34 -10.22 -7.28
CA ASP A 150 1.78 -10.65 -8.56
C ASP A 150 0.65 -9.72 -9.01
N ALA A 151 -0.25 -9.34 -8.10
CA ALA A 151 -1.33 -8.39 -8.39
C ALA A 151 -0.79 -7.01 -8.78
N VAL A 152 0.25 -6.52 -8.11
CA VAL A 152 0.93 -5.25 -8.46
C VAL A 152 1.58 -5.35 -9.85
N ASP A 153 2.25 -6.47 -10.14
CA ASP A 153 2.91 -6.72 -11.43
C ASP A 153 1.92 -6.79 -12.61
N GLU A 154 0.72 -7.32 -12.37
CA GLU A 154 -0.30 -7.52 -13.41
C GLU A 154 -1.23 -6.31 -13.58
N TYR A 155 -1.65 -5.71 -12.47
CA TYR A 155 -2.66 -4.66 -12.49
C TYR A 155 -2.09 -3.27 -12.77
N ILE A 156 -0.89 -2.97 -12.26
CA ILE A 156 -0.25 -1.67 -12.49
C ILE A 156 0.64 -1.77 -13.73
N PRO A 157 0.34 -1.07 -14.84
CA PRO A 157 1.17 -1.13 -16.04
C PRO A 157 2.54 -0.51 -15.80
N THR A 158 3.54 -0.98 -16.55
CA THR A 158 4.87 -0.34 -16.52
C THR A 158 4.76 1.07 -17.10
N PRO A 159 5.20 2.12 -16.38
CA PRO A 159 5.11 3.48 -16.86
C PRO A 159 5.95 3.69 -18.12
N ASP A 160 5.36 4.30 -19.13
CA ASP A 160 6.06 4.68 -20.36
C ASP A 160 6.90 5.94 -20.09
N ARG A 161 8.15 5.73 -19.70
CA ARG A 161 9.09 6.83 -19.45
C ARG A 161 9.79 7.20 -20.74
N LYS A 162 9.62 8.46 -21.16
CA LYS A 162 10.30 9.04 -22.34
C LYS A 162 11.79 9.24 -22.06
N ALA A 163 12.54 8.13 -21.96
CA ALA A 163 13.98 8.14 -21.68
C ALA A 163 14.80 8.85 -22.78
N ASP A 164 14.26 8.97 -23.99
CA ASP A 164 14.92 9.57 -25.15
C ASP A 164 14.74 11.09 -25.25
N GLN A 165 14.06 11.73 -24.30
CA GLN A 165 13.93 13.19 -24.30
C GLN A 165 15.08 13.87 -23.57
N PRO A 166 15.49 15.09 -23.98
CA PRO A 166 16.52 15.83 -23.27
C PRO A 166 16.12 16.06 -21.83
N PHE A 167 17.09 15.86 -20.92
CA PHE A 167 16.91 16.03 -19.49
C PHE A 167 16.43 17.46 -19.17
N LEU A 168 15.25 17.55 -18.55
CA LEU A 168 14.68 18.81 -18.10
C LEU A 168 14.78 18.83 -16.57
N MET A 169 15.62 19.71 -16.04
CA MET A 169 15.65 20.01 -14.62
C MET A 169 14.61 21.10 -14.33
N PRO A 170 13.67 20.91 -13.41
CA PRO A 170 12.78 21.97 -12.96
C PRO A 170 13.52 23.03 -12.15
#